data_369c99ab01fd5db2b0685245962392b7
#
_entry.id   369c99ab01fd5db2b0685245962392b7
#
_cell.length_a   1.000
_cell.length_b   1.000
_cell.length_c   1.000
_cell.angle_alpha   90.00
_cell.angle_beta   90.00
_cell.angle_gamma   90.00
#
_symmetry.space_group_name_H-M   'P 1'
#
loop_
_entity.id
_entity.type
_entity.pdbx_description
1 polymer ?
#
loop_
_entity_poly.entity_id
_entity_poly.type
_entity_poly.pdbx_seq_one_letter_code
_entity_poly.pdbx_strand_id
1 'polypeptide(L)'
;MYEEHNAHELSRAKVGIETTFFGKVMTFFALAVFVSAAGTYFTMKYFMGYFIAQPGLMWIFFIAELAIIFTSRMWSQRVPLNRFLFALFALITGITIAPLLGVIAASPGGVAIISKALFTTGLMFTATALFGWTTKIDLSGMRGFLMIGLIGMIIVGILGLFIPWGS
;
A
#
# COMPACT_ATOMS: atom_id res chain seq x y z
N MET A 1 37.01 -25.54 14.01
CA MET A 1 36.25 -25.29 15.27
C MET A 1 35.98 -23.77 15.50
N TYR A 2 36.97 -22.88 15.47
CA TYR A 2 36.76 -21.41 15.64
C TYR A 2 36.00 -20.77 14.47
N GLU A 3 36.26 -21.17 13.24
CA GLU A 3 35.59 -20.63 12.05
C GLU A 3 34.15 -21.09 11.95
N GLU A 4 33.81 -22.30 12.34
CA GLU A 4 32.42 -22.78 12.33
C GLU A 4 31.58 -22.11 13.40
N HIS A 5 32.15 -21.80 14.57
CA HIS A 5 31.45 -21.06 15.63
C HIS A 5 31.12 -19.64 15.19
N ASN A 6 32.07 -18.95 14.57
CA ASN A 6 31.84 -17.59 14.01
C ASN A 6 30.82 -17.59 12.88
N ALA A 7 30.84 -18.59 11.99
CA ALA A 7 29.85 -18.70 10.91
C ALA A 7 28.41 -18.91 11.46
N HIS A 8 28.27 -19.70 12.54
CA HIS A 8 26.98 -19.91 13.21
C HIS A 8 26.46 -18.65 13.91
N GLU A 9 27.34 -17.89 14.57
CA GLU A 9 26.97 -16.64 15.21
C GLU A 9 26.57 -15.55 14.20
N LEU A 10 27.31 -15.41 13.10
CA LEU A 10 26.99 -14.50 12.01
C LEU A 10 25.67 -14.87 11.33
N SER A 11 25.38 -16.16 11.18
CA SER A 11 24.10 -16.63 10.64
C SER A 11 22.92 -16.29 11.55
N ARG A 12 23.07 -16.50 12.87
CA ARG A 12 22.04 -16.15 13.87
C ARG A 12 21.81 -14.65 13.95
N ALA A 13 22.87 -13.84 13.90
CA ALA A 13 22.79 -12.39 13.88
C ALA A 13 22.06 -11.87 12.61
N LYS A 14 22.36 -12.43 11.44
CA LYS A 14 21.65 -12.11 10.19
C LYS A 14 20.15 -12.41 10.30
N VAL A 15 19.78 -13.60 10.73
CA VAL A 15 18.38 -14.01 10.89
C VAL A 15 17.65 -13.10 11.89
N GLY A 16 18.30 -12.71 12.99
CA GLY A 16 17.73 -11.79 13.98
C GLY A 16 17.49 -10.39 13.42
N ILE A 17 18.38 -9.88 12.57
CA ILE A 17 18.24 -8.56 11.92
C ILE A 17 17.10 -8.59 10.90
N GLU A 18 17.01 -9.64 10.09
CA GLU A 18 15.96 -9.77 9.05
C GLU A 18 14.57 -9.87 9.66
N THR A 19 14.38 -10.66 10.72
CA THR A 19 13.09 -10.80 11.41
C THR A 19 12.66 -9.50 12.08
N THR A 20 13.60 -8.76 12.69
CA THR A 20 13.31 -7.45 13.31
C THR A 20 12.95 -6.41 12.26
N PHE A 21 13.62 -6.41 11.11
CA PHE A 21 13.32 -5.50 10.00
C PHE A 21 11.92 -5.77 9.43
N PHE A 22 11.61 -7.04 9.15
CA PHE A 22 10.30 -7.45 8.64
C PHE A 22 9.17 -7.06 9.61
N GLY A 23 9.34 -7.29 10.90
CA GLY A 23 8.38 -6.90 11.94
C GLY A 23 8.11 -5.38 11.94
N LYS A 24 9.16 -4.56 11.82
CA LYS A 24 9.02 -3.10 11.70
C LYS A 24 8.24 -2.69 10.46
N VAL A 25 8.56 -3.27 9.31
CA VAL A 25 7.85 -2.98 8.05
C VAL A 25 6.36 -3.33 8.16
N MET A 26 6.03 -4.50 8.72
CA MET A 26 4.64 -4.92 8.92
C MET A 26 3.88 -4.01 9.89
N THR A 27 4.53 -3.55 10.95
CA THR A 27 3.93 -2.61 11.91
C THR A 27 3.62 -1.26 11.22
N PHE A 28 4.58 -0.70 10.48
CA PHE A 28 4.34 0.54 9.73
C PHE A 28 3.25 0.38 8.67
N PHE A 29 3.23 -0.75 7.97
CA PHE A 29 2.17 -1.05 7.00
C PHE A 29 0.80 -1.12 7.67
N ALA A 30 0.67 -1.83 8.79
CA ALA A 30 -0.58 -1.90 9.53
C ALA A 30 -1.05 -0.52 10.00
N LEU A 31 -0.14 0.30 10.54
CA LEU A 31 -0.44 1.69 10.92
C LEU A 31 -0.91 2.52 9.73
N ALA A 32 -0.28 2.39 8.56
CA ALA A 32 -0.68 3.08 7.35
C ALA A 32 -2.10 2.69 6.91
N VAL A 33 -2.44 1.41 6.96
CA VAL A 33 -3.80 0.91 6.65
C VAL A 33 -4.83 1.50 7.63
N PHE A 34 -4.52 1.56 8.92
CA PHE A 34 -5.40 2.20 9.91
C PHE A 34 -5.60 3.69 9.66
N VAL A 35 -4.52 4.42 9.37
CA VAL A 35 -4.58 5.86 9.05
C VAL A 35 -5.39 6.10 7.78
N SER A 36 -5.19 5.27 6.74
CA SER A 36 -5.95 5.34 5.49
C SER A 36 -7.44 5.03 5.73
N ALA A 37 -7.76 4.00 6.50
CA ALA A 37 -9.13 3.66 6.86
C ALA A 37 -9.83 4.80 7.64
N ALA A 38 -9.11 5.44 8.57
CA ALA A 38 -9.60 6.62 9.29
C ALA A 38 -9.86 7.78 8.32
N GLY A 39 -8.93 8.08 7.40
CA GLY A 39 -9.10 9.10 6.35
C GLY A 39 -10.34 8.84 5.49
N THR A 40 -10.52 7.61 5.06
CA THR A 40 -11.72 7.18 4.30
C THR A 40 -13.00 7.41 5.11
N TYR A 41 -13.03 6.95 6.35
CA TYR A 41 -14.21 7.08 7.21
C TYR A 41 -14.60 8.56 7.45
N PHE A 42 -13.62 9.40 7.78
CA PHE A 42 -13.86 10.85 7.98
C PHE A 42 -14.34 11.52 6.70
N THR A 43 -13.74 11.19 5.57
CA THR A 43 -14.14 11.76 4.27
C THR A 43 -15.57 11.34 3.92
N MET A 44 -15.91 10.08 4.04
CA MET A 44 -17.27 9.59 3.77
C MET A 44 -18.31 10.24 4.65
N LYS A 45 -17.99 10.46 5.93
CA LYS A 45 -18.94 10.99 6.90
C LYS A 45 -19.13 12.50 6.83
N TYR A 46 -18.06 13.27 6.58
CA TYR A 46 -18.08 14.72 6.73
C TYR A 46 -17.78 15.49 5.46
N PHE A 47 -17.03 14.92 4.53
CA PHE A 47 -16.49 15.65 3.38
C PHE A 47 -16.99 15.14 2.01
N MET A 48 -17.79 14.08 1.98
CA MET A 48 -18.28 13.50 0.72
C MET A 48 -18.99 14.55 -0.17
N GLY A 49 -19.81 15.41 0.44
CA GLY A 49 -20.51 16.48 -0.29
C GLY A 49 -19.57 17.44 -1.02
N TYR A 50 -18.44 17.77 -0.40
CA TYR A 50 -17.44 18.66 -1.03
C TYR A 50 -16.77 18.01 -2.23
N PHE A 51 -16.47 16.70 -2.17
CA PHE A 51 -15.87 15.99 -3.30
C PHE A 51 -16.84 15.81 -4.47
N ILE A 52 -18.13 15.64 -4.18
CA ILE A 52 -19.17 15.58 -5.22
C ILE A 52 -19.37 16.97 -5.87
N ALA A 53 -19.38 18.03 -5.06
CA ALA A 53 -19.58 19.40 -5.55
C ALA A 53 -18.35 19.92 -6.33
N GLN A 54 -17.15 19.47 -5.97
CA GLN A 54 -15.89 19.95 -6.57
C GLN A 54 -14.97 18.78 -6.96
N PRO A 55 -15.23 18.10 -8.08
CA PRO A 55 -14.42 16.96 -8.53
C PRO A 55 -12.93 17.29 -8.73
N GLY A 56 -12.61 18.57 -8.96
CA GLY A 56 -11.23 19.05 -9.08
C GLY A 56 -10.37 18.86 -7.83
N LEU A 57 -10.99 18.79 -6.63
CA LEU A 57 -10.27 18.52 -5.38
C LEU A 57 -9.57 17.16 -5.40
N MET A 58 -10.16 16.16 -6.04
CA MET A 58 -9.55 14.83 -6.19
C MET A 58 -8.19 14.91 -6.88
N TRP A 59 -8.07 15.73 -7.91
CA TRP A 59 -6.82 15.92 -8.64
C TRP A 59 -5.72 16.54 -7.77
N ILE A 60 -6.10 17.47 -6.87
CA ILE A 60 -5.14 18.09 -5.95
C ILE A 60 -4.57 17.05 -5.00
N PHE A 61 -5.40 16.20 -4.40
CA PHE A 61 -4.95 15.13 -3.51
C PHE A 61 -4.13 14.08 -4.27
N PHE A 62 -4.55 13.71 -5.48
CA PHE A 62 -3.80 12.77 -6.32
C PHE A 62 -2.41 13.30 -6.69
N ILE A 63 -2.31 14.59 -7.07
CA ILE A 63 -1.02 15.24 -7.35
C ILE A 63 -0.16 15.29 -6.08
N ALA A 64 -0.75 15.57 -4.92
CA ALA A 64 -0.03 15.56 -3.65
C ALA A 64 0.54 14.17 -3.32
N GLU A 65 -0.22 13.08 -3.54
CA GLU A 65 0.26 11.71 -3.40
C GLU A 65 1.45 11.42 -4.31
N LEU A 66 1.34 11.77 -5.58
CA LEU A 66 2.44 11.61 -6.53
C LEU A 66 3.67 12.42 -6.10
N ALA A 67 3.48 13.66 -5.65
CA ALA A 67 4.58 14.49 -5.17
C ALA A 67 5.30 13.84 -3.97
N ILE A 68 4.56 13.28 -3.01
CA ILE A 68 5.14 12.56 -1.86
C ILE A 68 5.93 11.35 -2.33
N ILE A 69 5.40 10.56 -3.28
CA ILE A 69 6.08 9.38 -3.82
C ILE A 69 7.36 9.79 -4.56
N PHE A 70 7.29 10.74 -5.48
CA PHE A 70 8.45 11.14 -6.28
C PHE A 70 9.55 11.82 -5.44
N THR A 71 9.17 12.54 -4.39
CA THR A 71 10.13 13.15 -3.47
C THR A 71 10.63 12.20 -2.38
N SER A 72 10.08 10.99 -2.27
CA SER A 72 10.39 10.02 -1.20
C SER A 72 11.88 9.74 -1.05
N ARG A 73 12.62 9.72 -2.15
CA ARG A 73 14.07 9.51 -2.16
C ARG A 73 14.84 10.58 -1.39
N MET A 74 14.30 11.80 -1.30
CA MET A 74 14.97 12.94 -0.63
C MET A 74 14.81 12.91 0.89
N TRP A 75 13.71 12.37 1.39
CA TRP A 75 13.33 12.43 2.81
C TRP A 75 13.23 11.06 3.50
N SER A 76 13.25 9.95 2.76
CA SER A 76 13.06 8.59 3.31
C SER A 76 14.06 8.24 4.44
N GLN A 77 15.25 8.83 4.41
CA GLN A 77 16.29 8.60 5.43
C GLN A 77 16.27 9.63 6.58
N ARG A 78 15.41 10.65 6.53
CA ARG A 78 15.34 11.71 7.53
C ARG A 78 14.26 11.45 8.56
N VAL A 79 14.65 11.03 9.76
CA VAL A 79 13.75 10.87 10.91
C VAL A 79 13.64 12.23 11.63
N PRO A 80 12.42 12.72 12.01
CA PRO A 80 11.11 12.07 11.97
C PRO A 80 10.31 12.32 10.66
N LEU A 81 10.85 13.09 9.71
CA LEU A 81 10.16 13.54 8.50
C LEU A 81 9.60 12.38 7.67
N ASN A 82 10.35 11.28 7.56
CA ASN A 82 9.92 10.09 6.83
C ASN A 82 8.65 9.47 7.42
N ARG A 83 8.53 9.43 8.75
CA ARG A 83 7.35 8.87 9.43
C ARG A 83 6.13 9.76 9.24
N PHE A 84 6.34 11.08 9.35
CA PHE A 84 5.28 12.06 9.15
C PHE A 84 4.74 12.04 7.72
N LEU A 85 5.62 12.09 6.71
CA LEU A 85 5.22 12.06 5.30
C LEU A 85 4.59 10.72 4.91
N PHE A 86 5.05 9.62 5.50
CA PHE A 86 4.43 8.32 5.29
C PHE A 86 3.00 8.27 5.87
N ALA A 87 2.79 8.79 7.07
CA ALA A 87 1.45 8.87 7.67
C ALA A 87 0.53 9.83 6.89
N LEU A 88 1.07 10.97 6.45
CA LEU A 88 0.35 11.92 5.60
C LEU A 88 -0.05 11.28 4.26
N PHE A 89 0.85 10.56 3.62
CA PHE A 89 0.56 9.80 2.42
C PHE A 89 -0.59 8.80 2.63
N ALA A 90 -0.52 8.00 3.70
CA ALA A 90 -1.57 7.05 4.04
C ALA A 90 -2.93 7.74 4.29
N LEU A 91 -2.92 8.89 4.95
CA LEU A 91 -4.14 9.67 5.18
C LEU A 91 -4.75 10.17 3.87
N ILE A 92 -3.93 10.77 3.01
CA ILE A 92 -4.37 11.28 1.69
C ILE A 92 -4.92 10.13 0.85
N THR A 93 -4.25 8.98 0.81
CA THR A 93 -4.75 7.78 0.11
C THR A 93 -6.14 7.36 0.61
N GLY A 94 -6.39 7.45 1.93
CA GLY A 94 -7.72 7.20 2.48
C GLY A 94 -8.76 8.23 2.01
N ILE A 95 -8.37 9.49 1.92
CA ILE A 95 -9.24 10.58 1.43
C ILE A 95 -9.58 10.37 -0.05
N THR A 96 -8.60 10.05 -0.88
CA THR A 96 -8.77 9.89 -2.34
C THR A 96 -9.59 8.67 -2.72
N ILE A 97 -9.50 7.57 -1.95
CA ILE A 97 -10.28 6.36 -2.21
C ILE A 97 -11.74 6.46 -1.72
N ALA A 98 -12.03 7.36 -0.77
CA ALA A 98 -13.34 7.47 -0.14
C ALA A 98 -14.50 7.70 -1.12
N PRO A 99 -14.43 8.62 -2.11
CA PRO A 99 -15.51 8.83 -3.07
C PRO A 99 -15.79 7.58 -3.92
N LEU A 100 -14.75 6.87 -4.35
CA LEU A 100 -14.91 5.61 -5.09
C LEU A 100 -15.65 4.56 -4.24
N LEU A 101 -15.25 4.38 -3.00
CA LEU A 101 -15.92 3.45 -2.08
C LEU A 101 -17.36 3.89 -1.78
N GLY A 102 -17.61 5.20 -1.70
CA GLY A 102 -18.95 5.77 -1.53
C GLY A 102 -19.88 5.44 -2.70
N VAL A 103 -19.41 5.59 -3.93
CA VAL A 103 -20.17 5.23 -5.14
C VAL A 103 -20.45 3.71 -5.18
N ILE A 104 -19.47 2.89 -4.89
CA ILE A 104 -19.66 1.44 -4.84
C ILE A 104 -20.64 1.06 -3.72
N ALA A 105 -20.49 1.62 -2.54
CA ALA A 105 -21.36 1.32 -1.39
C ALA A 105 -22.82 1.69 -1.65
N ALA A 106 -23.07 2.75 -2.43
CA ALA A 106 -24.42 3.19 -2.81
C ALA A 106 -25.06 2.30 -3.89
N SER A 107 -24.29 1.46 -4.58
CA SER A 107 -24.82 0.54 -5.58
C SER A 107 -25.47 -0.70 -4.93
N PRO A 108 -26.45 -1.36 -5.61
CA PRO A 108 -27.05 -2.60 -5.11
C PRO A 108 -25.98 -3.67 -4.82
N GLY A 109 -25.92 -4.13 -3.58
CA GLY A 109 -24.92 -5.12 -3.16
C GLY A 109 -23.49 -4.56 -2.97
N GLY A 110 -23.27 -3.26 -3.12
CA GLY A 110 -21.95 -2.64 -3.09
C GLY A 110 -21.18 -2.86 -1.79
N VAL A 111 -21.86 -2.82 -0.65
CA VAL A 111 -21.24 -3.12 0.66
C VAL A 111 -20.71 -4.57 0.69
N ALA A 112 -21.46 -5.52 0.12
CA ALA A 112 -21.00 -6.90 0.03
C ALA A 112 -19.79 -7.05 -0.91
N ILE A 113 -19.74 -6.29 -2.00
CA ILE A 113 -18.58 -6.25 -2.92
C ILE A 113 -17.35 -5.75 -2.17
N ILE A 114 -17.46 -4.63 -1.46
CA ILE A 114 -16.35 -4.07 -0.67
C ILE A 114 -15.88 -5.06 0.39
N SER A 115 -16.81 -5.68 1.14
CA SER A 115 -16.48 -6.65 2.18
C SER A 115 -15.77 -7.88 1.62
N LYS A 116 -16.25 -8.42 0.49
CA LYS A 116 -15.60 -9.54 -0.19
C LYS A 116 -14.20 -9.18 -0.69
N ALA A 117 -14.03 -8.00 -1.27
CA ALA A 117 -12.73 -7.50 -1.74
C ALA A 117 -11.74 -7.37 -0.58
N LEU A 118 -12.15 -6.75 0.54
CA LEU A 118 -11.32 -6.61 1.73
C LEU A 118 -10.94 -7.96 2.33
N PHE A 119 -11.89 -8.88 2.44
CA PHE A 119 -11.63 -10.23 2.97
C PHE A 119 -10.65 -11.01 2.09
N THR A 120 -10.89 -11.01 0.77
CA THR A 120 -10.01 -11.69 -0.19
C THR A 120 -8.60 -11.10 -0.17
N THR A 121 -8.48 -9.76 -0.17
CA THR A 121 -7.19 -9.07 -0.08
C THR A 121 -6.47 -9.39 1.22
N GLY A 122 -7.19 -9.40 2.35
CA GLY A 122 -6.63 -9.75 3.65
C GLY A 122 -6.12 -11.20 3.70
N LEU A 123 -6.86 -12.15 3.12
CA LEU A 123 -6.41 -13.55 3.01
C LEU A 123 -5.17 -13.67 2.12
N MET A 124 -5.16 -13.04 0.95
CA MET A 124 -4.01 -13.07 0.05
C MET A 124 -2.77 -12.43 0.69
N PHE A 125 -2.96 -11.30 1.37
CA PHE A 125 -1.88 -10.64 2.10
C PHE A 125 -1.31 -11.55 3.20
N THR A 126 -2.18 -12.17 4.00
CA THR A 126 -1.77 -13.08 5.07
C THR A 126 -1.03 -14.28 4.51
N ALA A 127 -1.54 -14.90 3.45
CA ALA A 127 -0.91 -16.03 2.80
C ALA A 127 0.48 -15.69 2.24
N THR A 128 0.60 -14.54 1.55
CA THR A 128 1.90 -14.07 1.01
C THR A 128 2.87 -13.67 2.11
N ALA A 129 2.41 -13.05 3.19
CA ALA A 129 3.24 -12.69 4.34
C ALA A 129 3.78 -13.95 5.05
N LEU A 130 2.94 -14.96 5.28
CA LEU A 130 3.35 -16.25 5.84
C LEU A 130 4.34 -16.97 4.93
N PHE A 131 4.06 -17.00 3.62
CA PHE A 131 4.99 -17.56 2.64
C PHE A 131 6.34 -16.86 2.67
N GLY A 132 6.33 -15.51 2.61
CA GLY A 132 7.57 -14.70 2.67
C GLY A 132 8.35 -14.90 3.97
N TRP A 133 7.65 -15.15 5.08
CA TRP A 133 8.31 -15.41 6.38
C TRP A 133 8.92 -16.81 6.48
N THR A 134 8.27 -17.81 5.87
CA THR A 134 8.71 -19.22 5.97
C THR A 134 9.64 -19.64 4.84
N THR A 135 9.60 -18.94 3.69
CA THR A 135 10.41 -19.31 2.53
C THR A 135 11.89 -18.98 2.73
N LYS A 136 12.74 -19.90 2.31
CA LYS A 136 14.20 -19.72 2.20
C LYS A 136 14.63 -19.52 0.75
N ILE A 137 13.68 -19.42 -0.16
CA ILE A 137 13.93 -19.25 -1.60
C ILE A 137 14.38 -17.82 -1.85
N ASP A 138 15.47 -17.65 -2.58
CA ASP A 138 15.90 -16.35 -3.05
C ASP A 138 14.92 -15.84 -4.12
N LEU A 139 14.12 -14.84 -3.73
CA LEU A 139 13.10 -14.21 -4.59
C LEU A 139 13.67 -13.09 -5.46
N SER A 140 14.99 -12.83 -5.41
CA SER A 140 15.61 -11.75 -6.19
C SER A 140 15.43 -11.95 -7.70
N GLY A 141 15.36 -13.19 -8.18
CA GLY A 141 15.03 -13.51 -9.57
C GLY A 141 13.62 -13.12 -10.02
N MET A 142 12.66 -13.01 -9.07
CA MET A 142 11.29 -12.61 -9.37
C MET A 142 11.13 -11.09 -9.59
N ARG A 143 12.14 -10.30 -9.25
CA ARG A 143 12.10 -8.83 -9.39
C ARG A 143 11.75 -8.40 -10.82
N GLY A 144 12.34 -9.05 -11.83
CA GLY A 144 12.04 -8.76 -13.24
C GLY A 144 10.59 -9.06 -13.60
N PHE A 145 10.08 -10.21 -13.17
CA PHE A 145 8.68 -10.61 -13.40
C PHE A 145 7.69 -9.63 -12.75
N LEU A 146 7.93 -9.25 -11.48
CA LEU A 146 7.11 -8.27 -10.77
C LEU A 146 7.15 -6.88 -11.44
N MET A 147 8.31 -6.46 -11.94
CA MET A 147 8.45 -5.20 -12.65
C MET A 147 7.64 -5.19 -13.95
N ILE A 148 7.69 -6.28 -14.73
CA ILE A 148 6.88 -6.42 -15.96
C ILE A 148 5.39 -6.38 -15.62
N GLY A 149 4.96 -7.08 -14.58
CA GLY A 149 3.57 -7.06 -14.11
C GLY A 149 3.12 -5.65 -13.69
N LEU A 150 3.96 -4.93 -12.97
CA LEU A 150 3.68 -3.56 -12.56
C LEU A 150 3.55 -2.61 -13.77
N ILE A 151 4.49 -2.69 -14.71
CA ILE A 151 4.43 -1.87 -15.94
C ILE A 151 3.18 -2.22 -16.74
N GLY A 152 2.85 -3.50 -16.86
CA GLY A 152 1.64 -3.96 -17.52
C GLY A 152 0.37 -3.36 -16.91
N MET A 153 0.24 -3.37 -15.58
CA MET A 153 -0.89 -2.74 -14.88
C MET A 153 -0.97 -1.23 -15.12
N ILE A 154 0.17 -0.54 -15.11
CA ILE A 154 0.22 0.90 -15.40
C ILE A 154 -0.26 1.18 -16.83
N ILE A 155 0.21 0.41 -17.81
CA ILE A 155 -0.20 0.55 -19.21
C ILE A 155 -1.71 0.33 -19.36
N VAL A 156 -2.23 -0.76 -18.79
CA VAL A 156 -3.68 -1.06 -18.81
C VAL A 156 -4.48 0.04 -18.12
N GLY A 157 -4.01 0.56 -16.99
CA GLY A 157 -4.64 1.69 -16.29
C GLY A 157 -4.70 2.95 -17.14
N ILE A 158 -3.60 3.31 -17.82
CA ILE A 158 -3.54 4.46 -18.72
C ILE A 158 -4.46 4.26 -19.93
N LEU A 159 -4.41 3.09 -20.57
CA LEU A 159 -5.29 2.77 -21.69
C LEU A 159 -6.77 2.82 -21.29
N GLY A 160 -7.11 2.38 -20.07
CA GLY A 160 -8.46 2.45 -19.51
C GLY A 160 -9.01 3.88 -19.36
N LEU A 161 -8.14 4.90 -19.26
CA LEU A 161 -8.56 6.31 -19.25
C LEU A 161 -8.98 6.82 -20.64
N PHE A 162 -8.42 6.23 -21.71
CA PHE A 162 -8.64 6.67 -23.09
C PHE A 162 -9.62 5.78 -23.86
N ILE A 163 -9.73 4.51 -23.46
CA ILE A 163 -10.60 3.54 -24.13
C ILE A 163 -11.74 3.20 -23.17
N PRO A 164 -13.00 3.58 -23.48
CA PRO A 164 -14.15 3.14 -22.70
C PRO A 164 -14.34 1.63 -22.88
N TRP A 165 -13.86 0.86 -21.93
CA TRP A 165 -14.03 -0.59 -21.87
C TRP A 165 -15.40 -0.91 -21.25
N GLY A 166 -16.43 -0.95 -22.07
CA GLY A 166 -17.74 -1.41 -21.63
C GLY A 166 -18.88 -0.42 -21.91
N SER A 167 -19.45 -0.56 -23.05
CA SER A 167 -20.86 -0.25 -23.34
C SER A 167 -21.58 -1.55 -23.65
#